data_52049bd40a0d716e269b796d9d521ff3
#
_entry.id   52049bd40a0d716e269b796d9d521ff3
#
_cell.length_a   1.000
_cell.length_b   1.000
_cell.length_c   1.000
_cell.angle_alpha   90.00
_cell.angle_beta   90.00
_cell.angle_gamma   90.00
#
_symmetry.space_group_name_H-M   'P 1'
#
loop_
_entity.id
_entity.type
_entity.pdbx_description
1 polymer ?
#
loop_
_entity_poly.entity_id
_entity_poly.type
_entity_poly.pdbx_seq_one_letter_code
_entity_poly.pdbx_strand_id
1 'polypeptide(L)'
;MGRPRKPIDATADAKAVRARLKDKDLEGWQRQRLQAAQLGLGRMLSLPRIAEEVGVSPRTIGSWFAALRQGGIGGLLARKPKGKGPVSWLDAQTAGELKAELDKGSWRRAQDVRPWLENKLGKKLTLVVTYKYLGKCAARLKVPRPVHRKKDPAKVEAFRAELCDKLHGEQIALESSVHLWVTDEMRFGLQPVTRRVWTRRGVEVVAPVEPRYQWGYTYGALEICGSGTEFLHTDGVSLEASRCFLEQVGRSAPQAMHIVIQDGAGFHLAEGAPELPANVRVITLPPYSPELNPVERLWDVIKDRICNRVWENLEALTAAINVVLAEYWTSPRQVRSLIGEGWLLDTANASSANVLAA
;
A
#
# COMPACT_ATOMS: atom_id res chain seq x y z
N MET A 1 -44.46 -51.47 -19.84
CA MET A 1 -43.20 -52.17 -19.49
C MET A 1 -42.03 -51.19 -19.60
N GLY A 2 -41.38 -50.89 -18.51
CA GLY A 2 -40.22 -49.97 -18.49
C GLY A 2 -39.00 -50.59 -19.17
N ARG A 3 -38.28 -49.79 -19.93
CA ARG A 3 -37.02 -50.17 -20.62
C ARG A 3 -36.07 -50.85 -19.62
N PRO A 4 -35.52 -52.05 -19.93
CA PRO A 4 -34.62 -52.76 -19.00
C PRO A 4 -33.41 -51.88 -18.65
N ARG A 5 -33.08 -51.85 -17.37
CA ARG A 5 -31.92 -51.11 -16.86
C ARG A 5 -30.64 -51.66 -17.48
N LYS A 6 -29.80 -50.84 -18.09
CA LYS A 6 -28.44 -51.25 -18.42
C LYS A 6 -27.69 -51.44 -17.10
N PRO A 7 -27.20 -52.65 -16.81
CA PRO A 7 -26.41 -52.89 -15.60
C PRO A 7 -25.19 -51.97 -15.67
N ILE A 8 -24.83 -51.40 -14.54
CA ILE A 8 -23.52 -50.79 -14.36
C ILE A 8 -22.61 -52.01 -14.16
N ASP A 9 -21.96 -52.40 -15.24
CA ASP A 9 -21.06 -53.53 -15.25
C ASP A 9 -19.80 -53.14 -14.44
N ALA A 10 -19.79 -53.51 -13.14
CA ALA A 10 -18.69 -53.04 -12.32
C ALA A 10 -18.68 -53.61 -10.88
N THR A 11 -18.54 -54.87 -10.73
CA THR A 11 -18.14 -55.48 -9.44
C THR A 11 -16.74 -54.97 -8.99
N ALA A 12 -15.83 -54.72 -9.92
CA ALA A 12 -14.53 -54.13 -9.67
C ALA A 12 -14.62 -52.67 -9.18
N ASP A 13 -15.56 -51.89 -9.69
CA ASP A 13 -15.66 -50.44 -9.40
C ASP A 13 -16.27 -50.18 -8.01
N ALA A 14 -17.12 -51.01 -7.47
CA ALA A 14 -17.75 -50.82 -6.17
C ALA A 14 -16.72 -50.82 -5.01
N LYS A 15 -15.70 -51.69 -5.07
CA LYS A 15 -14.62 -51.75 -4.08
C LYS A 15 -13.71 -50.54 -4.18
N ALA A 16 -13.37 -50.14 -5.40
CA ALA A 16 -12.55 -48.96 -5.68
C ALA A 16 -13.26 -47.65 -5.29
N VAL A 17 -14.58 -47.55 -5.54
CA VAL A 17 -15.39 -46.40 -5.10
C VAL A 17 -15.41 -46.27 -3.58
N ARG A 18 -15.58 -47.39 -2.86
CA ARG A 18 -15.56 -47.43 -1.39
C ARG A 18 -14.17 -47.04 -0.85
N ALA A 19 -13.10 -47.51 -1.47
CA ALA A 19 -11.72 -47.18 -1.09
C ALA A 19 -11.48 -45.68 -1.29
N ARG A 20 -11.88 -45.11 -2.43
CA ARG A 20 -11.70 -43.70 -2.72
C ARG A 20 -12.52 -42.81 -1.80
N LEU A 21 -13.72 -43.18 -1.36
CA LEU A 21 -14.54 -42.42 -0.42
C LEU A 21 -13.91 -42.24 0.98
N LYS A 22 -12.94 -43.07 1.35
CA LYS A 22 -12.21 -42.99 2.63
C LYS A 22 -11.14 -41.90 2.61
N ASP A 23 -10.81 -41.36 1.43
CA ASP A 23 -9.84 -40.32 1.28
C ASP A 23 -10.35 -39.00 1.94
N LYS A 24 -9.50 -38.42 2.80
CA LYS A 24 -9.84 -37.20 3.56
C LYS A 24 -9.77 -35.96 2.69
N ASP A 25 -8.98 -35.98 1.62
CA ASP A 25 -8.69 -34.82 0.75
C ASP A 25 -9.69 -34.62 -0.40
N LEU A 26 -10.82 -35.36 -0.39
CA LEU A 26 -11.86 -35.24 -1.40
C LEU A 26 -12.59 -33.89 -1.28
N GLU A 27 -12.64 -33.14 -2.40
CA GLU A 27 -13.53 -31.97 -2.53
C GLU A 27 -15.01 -32.43 -2.43
N GLY A 28 -15.89 -31.55 -1.92
CA GLY A 28 -17.31 -31.84 -1.71
C GLY A 28 -18.01 -32.40 -2.95
N TRP A 29 -17.74 -31.90 -4.16
CA TRP A 29 -18.31 -32.37 -5.42
C TRP A 29 -17.80 -33.78 -5.83
N GLN A 30 -16.56 -34.12 -5.48
CA GLN A 30 -15.99 -35.44 -5.71
C GLN A 30 -16.66 -36.47 -4.80
N ARG A 31 -16.81 -36.14 -3.53
CA ARG A 31 -17.52 -36.96 -2.55
C ARG A 31 -18.94 -37.22 -2.96
N GLN A 32 -19.68 -36.20 -3.43
CA GLN A 32 -21.05 -36.29 -3.91
C GLN A 32 -21.16 -37.27 -5.09
N ARG A 33 -20.26 -37.20 -6.08
CA ARG A 33 -20.25 -38.11 -7.23
C ARG A 33 -19.92 -39.58 -6.84
N LEU A 34 -18.98 -39.76 -5.92
CA LEU A 34 -18.62 -41.07 -5.42
C LEU A 34 -19.75 -41.69 -4.57
N GLN A 35 -20.46 -40.88 -3.77
CA GLN A 35 -21.65 -41.36 -3.03
C GLN A 35 -22.76 -41.80 -3.98
N ALA A 36 -23.03 -41.05 -5.04
CA ALA A 36 -23.98 -41.45 -6.08
C ALA A 36 -23.57 -42.79 -6.72
N ALA A 37 -22.27 -42.98 -7.03
CA ALA A 37 -21.75 -44.23 -7.57
C ALA A 37 -21.90 -45.39 -6.56
N GLN A 38 -21.61 -45.17 -5.29
CA GLN A 38 -21.78 -46.17 -4.23
C GLN A 38 -23.24 -46.62 -4.08
N LEU A 39 -24.19 -45.70 -4.13
CA LEU A 39 -25.63 -46.02 -4.04
C LEU A 39 -26.09 -46.82 -5.27
N GLY A 40 -25.60 -46.49 -6.45
CA GLY A 40 -25.95 -47.17 -7.69
C GLY A 40 -25.35 -48.58 -7.81
N LEU A 41 -24.11 -48.72 -7.41
CA LEU A 41 -23.36 -50.01 -7.50
C LEU A 41 -23.67 -50.97 -6.34
N GLY A 42 -23.81 -50.41 -5.11
CA GLY A 42 -23.97 -51.24 -3.91
C GLY A 42 -25.41 -51.56 -3.52
N ARG A 43 -26.34 -50.64 -3.75
CA ARG A 43 -27.76 -50.78 -3.35
C ARG A 43 -28.72 -50.94 -4.51
N MET A 44 -28.25 -50.92 -5.75
CA MET A 44 -29.05 -51.03 -6.98
C MET A 44 -30.27 -50.10 -7.04
N LEU A 45 -30.15 -48.88 -6.44
CA LEU A 45 -31.24 -47.93 -6.41
C LEU A 45 -31.53 -47.36 -7.82
N SER A 46 -32.76 -46.92 -8.02
CA SER A 46 -33.15 -46.23 -9.28
C SER A 46 -32.51 -44.85 -9.37
N LEU A 47 -32.26 -44.34 -10.60
CA LEU A 47 -31.70 -43.02 -10.81
C LEU A 47 -32.49 -41.89 -10.10
N PRO A 48 -33.83 -41.85 -10.09
CA PRO A 48 -34.57 -40.88 -9.30
C PRO A 48 -34.31 -40.96 -7.80
N ARG A 49 -34.18 -42.17 -7.24
CA ARG A 49 -33.93 -42.39 -5.82
C ARG A 49 -32.53 -41.92 -5.43
N ILE A 50 -31.50 -42.23 -6.26
CA ILE A 50 -30.13 -41.75 -6.06
C ILE A 50 -30.08 -40.22 -6.17
N ALA A 51 -30.81 -39.61 -7.12
CA ALA A 51 -30.89 -38.18 -7.33
C ALA A 51 -31.47 -37.46 -6.10
N GLU A 52 -32.50 -38.03 -5.50
CA GLU A 52 -33.11 -37.57 -4.25
C GLU A 52 -32.10 -37.60 -3.08
N GLU A 53 -31.46 -38.76 -2.88
CA GLU A 53 -30.46 -38.96 -1.80
C GLU A 53 -29.23 -38.05 -1.90
N VAL A 54 -28.83 -37.73 -3.13
CA VAL A 54 -27.60 -36.92 -3.39
C VAL A 54 -27.91 -35.44 -3.65
N GLY A 55 -29.19 -35.08 -3.79
CA GLY A 55 -29.61 -33.68 -3.99
C GLY A 55 -29.32 -33.13 -5.39
N VAL A 56 -29.46 -33.94 -6.45
CA VAL A 56 -29.25 -33.53 -7.85
C VAL A 56 -30.34 -34.08 -8.77
N SER A 57 -30.40 -33.61 -10.03
CA SER A 57 -31.37 -34.15 -10.98
C SER A 57 -31.06 -35.57 -11.44
N PRO A 58 -32.08 -36.40 -11.77
CA PRO A 58 -31.85 -37.76 -12.33
C PRO A 58 -31.01 -37.75 -13.61
N ARG A 59 -31.10 -36.67 -14.42
CA ARG A 59 -30.28 -36.50 -15.62
C ARG A 59 -28.79 -36.32 -15.25
N THR A 60 -28.48 -35.62 -14.16
CA THR A 60 -27.13 -35.45 -13.65
C THR A 60 -26.53 -36.82 -13.23
N ILE A 61 -27.29 -37.60 -12.48
CA ILE A 61 -26.88 -38.96 -12.11
C ILE A 61 -26.61 -39.81 -13.35
N GLY A 62 -27.54 -39.76 -14.35
CA GLY A 62 -27.33 -40.46 -15.63
C GLY A 62 -26.03 -40.11 -16.33
N SER A 63 -25.66 -38.81 -16.33
CA SER A 63 -24.41 -38.36 -16.91
C SER A 63 -23.18 -38.80 -16.14
N TRP A 64 -23.24 -38.83 -14.81
CA TRP A 64 -22.16 -39.34 -13.96
C TRP A 64 -21.93 -40.82 -14.15
N PHE A 65 -23.01 -41.60 -14.28
CA PHE A 65 -22.89 -43.05 -14.53
C PHE A 65 -22.42 -43.37 -15.96
N ALA A 66 -22.75 -42.51 -16.93
CA ALA A 66 -22.13 -42.61 -18.26
C ALA A 66 -20.64 -42.37 -18.22
N ALA A 67 -20.18 -41.36 -17.48
CA ALA A 67 -18.76 -41.08 -17.30
C ALA A 67 -18.03 -42.20 -16.52
N LEU A 68 -18.69 -42.78 -15.51
CA LEU A 68 -18.13 -43.90 -14.77
C LEU A 68 -17.96 -45.15 -15.66
N ARG A 69 -18.93 -45.44 -16.55
CA ARG A 69 -18.82 -46.57 -17.51
C ARG A 69 -17.72 -46.36 -18.53
N GLN A 70 -17.48 -45.12 -18.99
CA GLN A 70 -16.48 -44.81 -20.02
C GLN A 70 -15.06 -44.75 -19.49
N GLY A 71 -14.87 -44.19 -18.30
CA GLY A 71 -13.55 -43.89 -17.80
C GLY A 71 -13.31 -44.29 -16.33
N GLY A 72 -14.14 -45.18 -15.77
CA GLY A 72 -14.02 -45.58 -14.38
C GLY A 72 -14.13 -44.42 -13.40
N ILE A 73 -13.52 -44.55 -12.23
CA ILE A 73 -13.48 -43.49 -11.22
C ILE A 73 -12.81 -42.21 -11.74
N GLY A 74 -11.77 -42.33 -12.58
CA GLY A 74 -11.14 -41.20 -13.23
C GLY A 74 -12.11 -40.38 -14.09
N GLY A 75 -12.91 -41.08 -14.91
CA GLY A 75 -13.98 -40.48 -15.71
C GLY A 75 -15.06 -39.79 -14.86
N LEU A 76 -15.47 -40.48 -13.78
CA LEU A 76 -16.45 -39.92 -12.83
C LEU A 76 -15.95 -38.64 -12.18
N LEU A 77 -14.67 -38.55 -11.82
CA LEU A 77 -14.05 -37.43 -11.14
C LEU A 77 -13.44 -36.40 -12.10
N ALA A 78 -13.48 -36.67 -13.42
CA ALA A 78 -13.03 -35.69 -14.39
C ALA A 78 -13.93 -34.42 -14.37
N ARG A 79 -13.32 -33.25 -14.22
CA ARG A 79 -14.01 -31.99 -14.47
C ARG A 79 -14.17 -31.80 -15.98
N LYS A 80 -15.38 -31.61 -16.44
CA LYS A 80 -15.56 -31.10 -17.80
C LYS A 80 -14.84 -29.75 -17.87
N PRO A 81 -13.94 -29.55 -18.87
CA PRO A 81 -13.34 -28.25 -19.04
C PRO A 81 -14.44 -27.22 -19.16
N LYS A 82 -14.32 -26.10 -18.39
CA LYS A 82 -15.24 -24.98 -18.54
C LYS A 82 -15.22 -24.60 -20.01
N GLY A 83 -16.38 -24.58 -20.65
CA GLY A 83 -16.48 -24.13 -22.03
C GLY A 83 -15.75 -22.79 -22.19
N LYS A 84 -14.99 -22.66 -23.28
CA LYS A 84 -14.39 -21.37 -23.62
C LYS A 84 -15.55 -20.38 -23.74
N GLY A 85 -15.63 -19.42 -22.82
CA GLY A 85 -16.63 -18.37 -22.87
C GLY A 85 -16.56 -17.60 -24.21
N PRO A 86 -17.47 -16.65 -24.47
CA PRO A 86 -17.44 -15.87 -25.69
C PRO A 86 -16.04 -15.32 -25.96
N VAL A 87 -15.58 -15.41 -27.21
CA VAL A 87 -14.28 -14.88 -27.63
C VAL A 87 -14.24 -13.39 -27.27
N SER A 88 -13.17 -13.00 -26.57
CA SER A 88 -12.94 -11.59 -26.25
C SER A 88 -12.59 -10.82 -27.53
N TRP A 89 -13.26 -9.70 -27.74
CA TRP A 89 -12.88 -8.80 -28.86
C TRP A 89 -11.59 -8.04 -28.56
N LEU A 90 -11.21 -7.92 -27.29
CA LEU A 90 -9.93 -7.33 -26.89
C LEU A 90 -8.81 -8.34 -27.19
N ASP A 91 -8.09 -8.12 -28.27
CA ASP A 91 -6.88 -8.85 -28.62
C ASP A 91 -5.65 -8.35 -27.86
N ALA A 92 -4.51 -9.01 -28.05
CA ALA A 92 -3.28 -8.69 -27.34
C ALA A 92 -2.72 -7.30 -27.73
N GLN A 93 -2.83 -6.92 -28.98
CA GLN A 93 -2.36 -5.62 -29.48
C GLN A 93 -3.19 -4.49 -28.86
N THR A 94 -4.53 -4.53 -29.02
CA THR A 94 -5.43 -3.51 -28.46
C THR A 94 -5.32 -3.45 -26.94
N ALA A 95 -5.09 -4.58 -26.25
CA ALA A 95 -4.85 -4.60 -24.82
C ALA A 95 -3.53 -3.90 -24.44
N GLY A 96 -2.47 -4.04 -25.24
CA GLY A 96 -1.21 -3.33 -25.08
C GLY A 96 -1.38 -1.82 -25.26
N GLU A 97 -2.06 -1.40 -26.31
CA GLU A 97 -2.38 0.01 -26.57
C GLU A 97 -3.24 0.61 -25.45
N LEU A 98 -4.25 -0.14 -24.97
CA LEU A 98 -5.08 0.29 -23.84
C LEU A 98 -4.25 0.52 -22.58
N LYS A 99 -3.29 -0.36 -22.26
CA LYS A 99 -2.41 -0.18 -21.11
C LYS A 99 -1.56 1.07 -21.26
N ALA A 100 -0.97 1.30 -22.43
CA ALA A 100 -0.17 2.50 -22.70
C ALA A 100 -0.98 3.80 -22.54
N GLU A 101 -2.24 3.81 -22.96
CA GLU A 101 -3.14 4.96 -22.76
C GLU A 101 -3.55 5.11 -21.29
N LEU A 102 -3.81 4.02 -20.58
CA LEU A 102 -4.12 4.04 -19.16
C LEU A 102 -2.95 4.59 -18.33
N ASP A 103 -1.72 4.29 -18.71
CA ASP A 103 -0.50 4.75 -18.02
C ASP A 103 -0.31 6.28 -18.13
N LYS A 104 -0.92 6.93 -19.14
CA LYS A 104 -0.95 8.40 -19.25
C LYS A 104 -1.86 9.05 -18.18
N GLY A 105 -2.76 8.29 -17.55
CA GLY A 105 -3.62 8.75 -16.46
C GLY A 105 -4.67 9.80 -16.84
N SER A 106 -5.04 9.93 -18.13
CA SER A 106 -5.93 10.98 -18.62
C SER A 106 -7.43 10.71 -18.37
N TRP A 107 -7.83 9.45 -18.23
CA TRP A 107 -9.23 9.07 -18.07
C TRP A 107 -9.68 8.98 -16.63
N ARG A 108 -10.76 9.67 -16.31
CA ARG A 108 -11.33 9.71 -14.95
C ARG A 108 -12.39 8.67 -14.70
N ARG A 109 -13.13 8.23 -15.73
CA ARG A 109 -14.27 7.31 -15.64
C ARG A 109 -14.19 6.26 -16.74
N ALA A 110 -14.76 5.08 -16.51
CA ALA A 110 -14.87 4.03 -17.54
C ALA A 110 -15.65 4.50 -18.77
N GLN A 111 -16.55 5.48 -18.61
CA GLN A 111 -17.28 6.12 -19.71
C GLN A 111 -16.34 6.86 -20.68
N ASP A 112 -15.23 7.39 -20.18
CA ASP A 112 -14.26 8.14 -20.97
C ASP A 112 -13.36 7.18 -21.78
N VAL A 113 -13.16 5.95 -21.29
CA VAL A 113 -12.40 4.87 -21.95
C VAL A 113 -13.23 4.21 -23.07
N ARG A 114 -14.54 4.12 -22.89
CA ARG A 114 -15.45 3.40 -23.82
C ARG A 114 -15.35 3.87 -25.26
N PRO A 115 -15.41 5.19 -25.61
CA PRO A 115 -15.32 5.65 -26.99
C PRO A 115 -13.99 5.27 -27.65
N TRP A 116 -12.89 5.32 -26.90
CA TRP A 116 -11.58 4.90 -27.40
C TRP A 116 -11.58 3.41 -27.77
N LEU A 117 -12.11 2.56 -26.89
CA LEU A 117 -12.25 1.13 -27.13
C LEU A 117 -13.21 0.83 -28.31
N GLU A 118 -14.34 1.53 -28.40
CA GLU A 118 -15.30 1.38 -29.50
C GLU A 118 -14.67 1.72 -30.86
N ASN A 119 -13.85 2.77 -30.90
CA ASN A 119 -13.12 3.17 -32.09
C ASN A 119 -12.08 2.10 -32.49
N LYS A 120 -11.30 1.60 -31.54
CA LYS A 120 -10.27 0.57 -31.79
C LYS A 120 -10.87 -0.77 -32.22
N LEU A 121 -11.97 -1.18 -31.63
CA LEU A 121 -12.60 -2.47 -31.87
C LEU A 121 -13.65 -2.44 -33.01
N GLY A 122 -14.03 -1.26 -33.50
CA GLY A 122 -15.10 -1.08 -34.48
C GLY A 122 -16.47 -1.56 -34.02
N LYS A 123 -16.74 -1.58 -32.70
CA LYS A 123 -17.94 -2.16 -32.11
C LYS A 123 -18.46 -1.32 -30.94
N LYS A 124 -19.78 -1.20 -30.84
CA LYS A 124 -20.42 -0.60 -29.67
C LYS A 124 -20.23 -1.46 -28.42
N LEU A 125 -19.87 -0.85 -27.32
CA LEU A 125 -19.60 -1.51 -26.05
C LEU A 125 -20.55 -1.03 -24.96
N THR A 126 -20.94 -1.95 -24.09
CA THR A 126 -21.60 -1.58 -22.82
C THR A 126 -20.54 -1.22 -21.77
N LEU A 127 -20.92 -0.46 -20.75
CA LEU A 127 -20.04 -0.16 -19.63
C LEU A 127 -19.53 -1.43 -18.92
N VAL A 128 -20.39 -2.45 -18.84
CA VAL A 128 -20.01 -3.76 -18.24
C VAL A 128 -18.82 -4.38 -18.97
N VAL A 129 -18.86 -4.36 -20.32
CA VAL A 129 -17.74 -4.86 -21.14
C VAL A 129 -16.52 -3.98 -20.99
N THR A 130 -16.67 -2.67 -20.92
CA THR A 130 -15.57 -1.72 -20.66
C THR A 130 -14.88 -2.02 -19.33
N TYR A 131 -15.63 -2.18 -18.24
CA TYR A 131 -15.08 -2.58 -16.93
C TYR A 131 -14.38 -3.94 -16.98
N LYS A 132 -14.95 -4.91 -17.73
CA LYS A 132 -14.29 -6.22 -17.93
C LYS A 132 -12.94 -6.08 -18.62
N TYR A 133 -12.81 -5.19 -19.61
CA TYR A 133 -11.56 -4.95 -20.32
C TYR A 133 -10.55 -4.18 -19.46
N LEU A 134 -11.00 -3.17 -18.72
CA LEU A 134 -10.19 -2.49 -17.71
C LEU A 134 -9.63 -3.49 -16.68
N GLY A 135 -10.46 -4.40 -16.18
CA GLY A 135 -10.04 -5.46 -15.25
C GLY A 135 -9.00 -6.41 -15.87
N LYS A 136 -9.14 -6.77 -17.16
CA LYS A 136 -8.13 -7.59 -17.87
C LYS A 136 -6.77 -6.87 -18.01
N CYS A 137 -6.77 -5.54 -18.08
CA CYS A 137 -5.57 -4.72 -18.11
C CYS A 137 -5.06 -4.36 -16.71
N ALA A 138 -5.64 -4.94 -15.64
CA ALA A 138 -5.32 -4.63 -14.24
C ALA A 138 -5.49 -3.14 -13.88
N ALA A 139 -6.35 -2.41 -14.61
CA ALA A 139 -6.62 -1.00 -14.38
C ALA A 139 -7.32 -0.79 -13.02
N ARG A 140 -6.92 0.25 -12.32
CA ARG A 140 -7.51 0.69 -11.04
C ARG A 140 -7.59 2.21 -11.02
N LEU A 141 -8.65 2.74 -10.42
CA LEU A 141 -8.72 4.16 -10.11
C LEU A 141 -7.71 4.48 -8.99
N LYS A 142 -6.87 5.46 -9.25
CA LYS A 142 -5.88 5.98 -8.29
C LYS A 142 -6.08 7.50 -8.17
N VAL A 143 -5.84 8.02 -6.99
CA VAL A 143 -5.68 9.47 -6.81
C VAL A 143 -4.25 9.80 -7.22
N PRO A 144 -4.04 10.69 -8.20
CA PRO A 144 -2.69 11.13 -8.56
C PRO A 144 -2.00 11.76 -7.37
N ARG A 145 -0.72 11.46 -7.17
CA ARG A 145 0.10 12.19 -6.20
C ARG A 145 0.46 13.54 -6.80
N PRO A 146 0.19 14.65 -6.11
CA PRO A 146 0.63 15.95 -6.59
C PRO A 146 2.15 16.01 -6.60
N VAL A 147 2.71 16.42 -7.73
CA VAL A 147 4.14 16.67 -7.89
C VAL A 147 4.30 18.10 -8.36
N HIS A 148 5.18 18.85 -7.71
CA HIS A 148 5.39 20.24 -8.10
C HIS A 148 6.00 20.33 -9.51
N ARG A 149 5.46 21.23 -10.34
CA ARG A 149 5.88 21.38 -11.76
C ARG A 149 7.37 21.67 -11.94
N LYS A 150 7.98 22.37 -10.97
CA LYS A 150 9.39 22.75 -10.99
C LYS A 150 10.31 21.70 -10.35
N LYS A 151 9.78 20.54 -9.95
CA LYS A 151 10.60 19.46 -9.42
C LYS A 151 11.55 18.96 -10.51
N ASP A 152 12.83 18.84 -10.15
CA ASP A 152 13.90 18.38 -11.03
C ASP A 152 14.44 17.04 -10.52
N PRO A 153 14.10 15.92 -11.15
CA PRO A 153 14.60 14.61 -10.74
C PRO A 153 16.12 14.47 -10.80
N ALA A 154 16.78 15.21 -11.73
CA ALA A 154 18.23 15.16 -11.84
C ALA A 154 18.92 15.79 -10.61
N LYS A 155 18.36 16.87 -10.07
CA LYS A 155 18.86 17.48 -8.82
C LYS A 155 18.66 16.56 -7.62
N VAL A 156 17.57 15.81 -7.58
CA VAL A 156 17.32 14.80 -6.51
C VAL A 156 18.38 13.70 -6.56
N GLU A 157 18.68 13.20 -7.74
CA GLU A 157 19.68 12.14 -7.91
C GLU A 157 21.11 12.64 -7.66
N ALA A 158 21.45 13.83 -8.15
CA ALA A 158 22.71 14.49 -7.86
C ALA A 158 22.90 14.70 -6.34
N PHE A 159 21.88 15.20 -5.65
CA PHE A 159 21.94 15.38 -4.20
C PHE A 159 22.18 14.04 -3.47
N ARG A 160 21.52 12.96 -3.87
CA ARG A 160 21.75 11.63 -3.27
C ARG A 160 23.18 11.14 -3.48
N ALA A 161 23.74 11.36 -4.66
CA ALA A 161 25.12 10.97 -4.97
C ALA A 161 26.13 11.81 -4.20
N GLU A 162 25.91 13.12 -4.07
CA GLU A 162 26.82 14.06 -3.44
C GLU A 162 26.73 14.06 -1.90
N LEU A 163 25.61 13.65 -1.32
CA LEU A 163 25.39 13.74 0.12
C LEU A 163 26.42 12.95 0.91
N CYS A 164 26.82 11.76 0.43
CA CYS A 164 27.84 10.95 1.09
C CYS A 164 29.17 11.70 1.19
N ASP A 165 29.59 12.33 0.09
CA ASP A 165 30.86 13.09 0.04
C ASP A 165 30.81 14.35 0.90
N LYS A 166 29.66 15.05 0.91
CA LYS A 166 29.44 16.21 1.79
C LYS A 166 29.51 15.83 3.26
N LEU A 167 28.84 14.75 3.66
CA LEU A 167 28.86 14.25 5.04
C LEU A 167 30.26 13.79 5.44
N HIS A 168 30.96 13.11 4.55
CA HIS A 168 32.33 12.65 4.79
C HIS A 168 33.28 13.83 4.97
N GLY A 169 33.19 14.85 4.11
CA GLY A 169 34.01 16.07 4.24
C GLY A 169 33.74 16.80 5.56
N GLU A 170 32.51 16.94 5.98
CA GLU A 170 32.16 17.55 7.26
C GLU A 170 32.67 16.72 8.46
N GLN A 171 32.55 15.39 8.43
CA GLN A 171 33.00 14.50 9.51
C GLN A 171 34.51 14.51 9.69
N ILE A 172 35.33 14.49 8.60
CA ILE A 172 36.78 14.58 8.67
C ILE A 172 37.23 15.92 9.23
N ALA A 173 36.53 17.01 8.90
CA ALA A 173 36.83 18.34 9.42
C ALA A 173 36.52 18.50 10.91
N LEU A 174 35.77 17.57 11.51
CA LEU A 174 35.27 17.65 12.88
C LEU A 174 35.92 16.54 13.72
N GLU A 175 36.83 16.90 14.62
CA GLU A 175 37.45 15.98 15.60
C GLU A 175 36.50 15.51 16.72
N SER A 176 35.15 15.76 16.56
CA SER A 176 34.12 15.53 17.56
C SER A 176 33.08 14.51 17.07
N SER A 177 32.26 13.98 17.97
CA SER A 177 31.11 13.15 17.61
C SER A 177 30.11 13.96 16.74
N VAL A 178 29.57 13.33 15.70
CA VAL A 178 28.67 13.98 14.75
C VAL A 178 27.28 13.35 14.84
N HIS A 179 26.27 14.17 15.02
CA HIS A 179 24.85 13.79 14.98
C HIS A 179 24.21 14.30 13.69
N LEU A 180 23.59 13.41 12.93
CA LEU A 180 22.93 13.75 11.67
C LEU A 180 21.41 13.80 11.85
N TRP A 181 20.83 14.97 11.54
CA TRP A 181 19.42 15.25 11.71
C TRP A 181 18.74 15.57 10.38
N VAL A 182 17.44 15.26 10.30
CA VAL A 182 16.53 15.84 9.29
C VAL A 182 15.47 16.64 9.99
N THR A 183 15.12 17.81 9.45
CA THR A 183 14.12 18.71 10.02
C THR A 183 13.03 19.06 9.01
N ASP A 184 11.87 19.42 9.54
CA ASP A 184 10.72 19.91 8.78
C ASP A 184 9.72 20.60 9.69
N GLU A 185 8.75 21.34 9.12
CA GLU A 185 7.70 22.00 9.86
C GLU A 185 6.32 21.53 9.44
N MET A 186 5.50 21.22 10.43
CA MET A 186 4.08 20.95 10.24
C MET A 186 3.22 22.12 10.68
N ARG A 187 2.45 22.68 9.76
CA ARG A 187 1.32 23.55 10.14
C ARG A 187 0.15 22.68 10.59
N PHE A 188 -0.40 22.96 11.74
CA PHE A 188 -1.63 22.38 12.26
C PHE A 188 -2.63 23.46 12.67
N GLY A 189 -3.91 23.11 12.82
CA GLY A 189 -4.90 24.11 13.20
C GLY A 189 -6.31 23.57 13.26
N LEU A 190 -7.27 24.43 13.56
CA LEU A 190 -8.66 24.07 13.78
C LEU A 190 -9.47 23.91 12.48
N GLN A 191 -8.79 23.88 11.32
CA GLN A 191 -9.41 23.45 10.08
C GLN A 191 -9.57 21.92 10.06
N PRO A 192 -10.73 21.39 9.63
CA PRO A 192 -11.00 19.97 9.65
C PRO A 192 -10.02 19.16 8.81
N VAL A 193 -9.42 18.16 9.40
CA VAL A 193 -8.63 17.15 8.71
C VAL A 193 -9.46 15.88 8.62
N THR A 194 -9.84 15.47 7.40
CA THR A 194 -10.61 14.24 7.18
C THR A 194 -9.75 13.14 6.60
N ARG A 195 -9.88 11.94 7.15
CA ARG A 195 -9.19 10.72 6.70
C ARG A 195 -10.18 9.57 6.57
N ARG A 196 -9.83 8.57 5.77
CA ARG A 196 -10.64 7.37 5.55
C ARG A 196 -10.72 6.54 6.82
N VAL A 197 -11.90 5.97 7.08
CA VAL A 197 -12.14 5.06 8.20
C VAL A 197 -12.70 3.73 7.68
N TRP A 198 -12.48 2.67 8.43
CA TRP A 198 -13.10 1.38 8.15
C TRP A 198 -14.58 1.41 8.55
N THR A 199 -15.45 1.02 7.62
CA THR A 199 -16.89 0.92 7.85
C THR A 199 -17.48 -0.23 7.04
N ARG A 200 -18.67 -0.68 7.42
CA ARG A 200 -19.39 -1.69 6.65
C ARG A 200 -19.92 -1.08 5.33
N ARG A 201 -19.99 -1.90 4.29
CA ARG A 201 -20.57 -1.47 3.01
C ARG A 201 -22.01 -0.99 3.21
N GLY A 202 -22.34 0.18 2.65
CA GLY A 202 -23.67 0.80 2.72
C GLY A 202 -23.92 1.63 3.98
N VAL A 203 -22.94 1.74 4.89
CA VAL A 203 -23.03 2.67 6.03
C VAL A 203 -22.43 4.01 5.63
N GLU A 204 -23.19 5.07 5.81
CA GLU A 204 -22.69 6.44 5.69
C GLU A 204 -21.91 6.80 6.96
N VAL A 205 -20.71 7.36 6.78
CA VAL A 205 -19.86 7.83 7.89
C VAL A 205 -19.76 9.33 7.81
N VAL A 206 -20.07 9.98 8.91
CA VAL A 206 -20.02 11.44 9.04
C VAL A 206 -18.91 11.82 10.02
N ALA A 207 -18.02 12.73 9.61
CA ALA A 207 -17.08 13.38 10.50
C ALA A 207 -17.63 14.76 10.89
N PRO A 208 -17.68 15.11 12.20
CA PRO A 208 -18.07 16.46 12.62
C PRO A 208 -17.02 17.46 12.14
N VAL A 209 -17.45 18.62 11.69
CA VAL A 209 -16.57 19.70 11.25
C VAL A 209 -17.02 21.04 11.80
N GLU A 210 -16.08 21.84 12.30
CA GLU A 210 -16.27 23.21 12.76
C GLU A 210 -15.04 24.03 12.34
N PRO A 211 -15.02 24.56 11.10
CA PRO A 211 -13.84 25.26 10.58
C PRO A 211 -13.57 26.55 11.36
N ARG A 212 -12.39 26.66 11.97
CA ARG A 212 -11.89 27.87 12.61
C ARG A 212 -10.49 28.18 12.07
N TYR A 213 -10.18 29.44 11.82
CA TYR A 213 -8.93 29.89 11.20
C TYR A 213 -7.87 30.21 12.26
N GLN A 214 -7.51 29.21 13.07
CA GLN A 214 -6.44 29.30 14.04
C GLN A 214 -5.39 28.25 13.70
N TRP A 215 -4.13 28.63 13.75
CA TRP A 215 -2.99 27.84 13.29
C TRP A 215 -1.85 27.89 14.29
N GLY A 216 -1.13 26.81 14.39
CA GLY A 216 0.17 26.70 15.03
C GLY A 216 1.12 25.92 14.14
N TYR A 217 2.38 25.90 14.51
CA TYR A 217 3.43 25.19 13.80
C TYR A 217 4.20 24.30 14.76
N THR A 218 4.66 23.17 14.26
CA THR A 218 5.58 22.28 14.97
C THR A 218 6.81 22.10 14.11
N TYR A 219 7.95 22.56 14.61
CA TYR A 219 9.25 22.16 14.09
C TYR A 219 9.57 20.78 14.62
N GLY A 220 10.13 19.89 13.80
CA GLY A 220 10.53 18.56 14.20
C GLY A 220 11.87 18.18 13.61
N ALA A 221 12.73 17.57 14.42
CA ALA A 221 13.98 16.99 14.00
C ALA A 221 14.04 15.50 14.40
N LEU A 222 14.50 14.66 13.48
CA LEU A 222 14.75 13.24 13.69
C LEU A 222 16.23 12.95 13.44
N GLU A 223 16.88 12.32 14.40
CA GLU A 223 18.26 11.87 14.26
C GLU A 223 18.35 10.58 13.43
N ILE A 224 19.13 10.59 12.36
CA ILE A 224 19.16 9.51 11.35
C ILE A 224 19.79 8.23 11.88
N CYS A 225 20.99 8.32 12.45
CA CYS A 225 21.73 7.15 12.94
C CYS A 225 21.51 6.84 14.41
N GLY A 226 20.94 7.80 15.15
CA GLY A 226 20.60 7.67 16.55
C GLY A 226 19.13 7.37 16.80
N SER A 227 18.61 8.02 17.80
CA SER A 227 17.19 7.92 18.16
C SER A 227 16.70 9.23 18.76
N GLY A 228 17.48 10.28 18.63
CA GLY A 228 17.15 11.62 19.10
C GLY A 228 15.98 12.20 18.34
N THR A 229 15.14 12.95 19.04
CA THR A 229 14.07 13.74 18.47
C THR A 229 13.98 15.06 19.19
N GLU A 230 13.79 16.14 18.44
CA GLU A 230 13.55 17.48 18.98
C GLU A 230 12.29 18.06 18.38
N PHE A 231 11.48 18.70 19.20
CA PHE A 231 10.23 19.34 18.77
C PHE A 231 10.06 20.72 19.42
N LEU A 232 9.58 21.67 18.61
CA LEU A 232 9.27 23.03 19.08
C LEU A 232 7.94 23.48 18.49
N HIS A 233 7.00 23.91 19.35
CA HIS A 233 5.76 24.54 18.89
C HIS A 233 5.91 26.06 18.85
N THR A 234 5.38 26.66 17.79
CA THR A 234 5.42 28.11 17.56
C THR A 234 4.10 28.58 16.95
N ASP A 235 3.83 29.89 17.07
CA ASP A 235 2.66 30.51 16.45
C ASP A 235 2.86 30.79 14.94
N GLY A 236 4.11 30.71 14.47
CA GLY A 236 4.46 30.95 13.09
C GLY A 236 5.86 30.45 12.74
N VAL A 237 6.17 30.47 11.44
CA VAL A 237 7.53 30.20 10.94
C VAL A 237 8.28 31.51 10.70
N SER A 238 9.53 31.59 11.18
CA SER A 238 10.40 32.75 11.02
C SER A 238 11.87 32.33 11.13
N LEU A 239 12.78 33.20 10.67
CA LEU A 239 14.22 33.02 10.88
C LEU A 239 14.59 32.86 12.36
N GLU A 240 13.92 33.62 13.24
CA GLU A 240 14.13 33.54 14.67
C GLU A 240 13.66 32.22 15.26
N ALA A 241 12.48 31.72 14.89
CA ALA A 241 11.98 30.40 15.29
C ALA A 241 12.89 29.29 14.79
N SER A 242 13.34 29.36 13.53
CA SER A 242 14.31 28.43 12.94
C SER A 242 15.62 28.43 13.73
N ARG A 243 16.17 29.61 14.08
CA ARG A 243 17.36 29.72 14.90
C ARG A 243 17.18 29.09 16.27
N CYS A 244 16.09 29.45 16.97
CA CYS A 244 15.78 28.87 18.29
C CYS A 244 15.69 27.35 18.23
N PHE A 245 15.09 26.81 17.16
CA PHE A 245 14.98 25.37 16.98
C PHE A 245 16.36 24.72 16.74
N LEU A 246 17.20 25.29 15.88
CA LEU A 246 18.56 24.80 15.65
C LEU A 246 19.45 24.92 16.93
N GLU A 247 19.26 25.96 17.74
CA GLU A 247 19.89 26.06 19.06
C GLU A 247 19.42 24.95 20.02
N GLN A 248 18.12 24.57 19.97
CA GLN A 248 17.60 23.45 20.75
C GLN A 248 18.25 22.14 20.30
N VAL A 249 18.34 21.86 18.99
CA VAL A 249 19.05 20.70 18.43
C VAL A 249 20.52 20.70 18.88
N GLY A 250 21.22 21.83 18.77
CA GLY A 250 22.62 21.94 19.23
C GLY A 250 22.82 21.68 20.73
N ARG A 251 21.82 22.01 21.55
CA ARG A 251 21.85 21.77 23.01
C ARG A 251 21.58 20.32 23.41
N SER A 252 21.02 19.50 22.52
CA SER A 252 20.78 18.07 22.82
C SER A 252 22.06 17.30 23.08
N ALA A 253 23.19 17.69 22.45
CA ALA A 253 24.54 17.21 22.72
C ALA A 253 25.56 18.36 22.52
N PRO A 254 25.82 19.21 23.55
CA PRO A 254 26.59 20.45 23.38
C PRO A 254 28.07 20.27 22.93
N GLN A 255 28.62 19.10 23.17
CA GLN A 255 30.03 18.77 22.79
C GLN A 255 30.11 18.09 21.42
N ALA A 256 28.97 17.76 20.82
CA ALA A 256 28.91 17.15 19.49
C ALA A 256 28.63 18.20 18.43
N MET A 257 28.97 17.86 17.18
CA MET A 257 28.57 18.61 16.00
C MET A 257 27.23 18.04 15.46
N HIS A 258 26.33 18.94 15.12
CA HIS A 258 25.03 18.57 14.56
C HIS A 258 24.99 18.98 13.08
N ILE A 259 24.85 18.02 12.17
CA ILE A 259 24.59 18.26 10.76
C ILE A 259 23.07 18.14 10.56
N VAL A 260 22.45 19.22 10.15
CA VAL A 260 20.98 19.32 10.00
C VAL A 260 20.63 19.44 8.52
N ILE A 261 19.90 18.47 8.01
CA ILE A 261 19.35 18.48 6.66
C ILE A 261 17.95 19.12 6.72
N GLN A 262 17.76 20.22 6.03
CA GLN A 262 16.49 21.00 5.96
C GLN A 262 16.14 21.36 4.52
N ASP A 263 14.92 21.81 4.26
CA ASP A 263 14.56 22.39 2.96
C ASP A 263 15.06 23.83 2.82
N GLY A 264 14.96 24.38 1.61
CA GLY A 264 15.38 25.74 1.30
C GLY A 264 14.27 26.79 1.46
N ALA A 265 13.41 26.67 2.48
CA ALA A 265 12.38 27.69 2.75
C ALA A 265 13.02 29.02 3.20
N GLY A 266 12.40 30.13 2.81
CA GLY A 266 12.96 31.46 3.07
C GLY A 266 13.02 31.87 4.55
N PHE A 267 12.45 31.11 5.45
CA PHE A 267 12.53 31.29 6.90
C PHE A 267 13.56 30.36 7.57
N HIS A 268 14.35 29.60 6.79
CA HIS A 268 15.46 28.81 7.28
C HIS A 268 16.77 29.59 7.19
N LEU A 269 17.68 29.32 8.13
CA LEU A 269 19.05 29.79 8.03
C LEU A 269 19.78 29.04 6.91
N ALA A 270 20.48 29.77 6.05
CA ALA A 270 21.22 29.18 4.94
C ALA A 270 22.48 28.45 5.41
N GLU A 271 23.03 27.59 4.55
CA GLU A 271 24.34 26.99 4.76
C GLU A 271 25.41 28.06 5.01
N GLY A 272 26.18 27.91 6.09
CA GLY A 272 27.24 28.86 6.45
C GLY A 272 26.76 30.21 6.97
N ALA A 273 25.47 30.40 7.26
CA ALA A 273 24.97 31.64 7.84
C ALA A 273 25.66 31.93 9.19
N PRO A 274 26.07 33.18 9.46
CA PRO A 274 26.78 33.52 10.70
C PRO A 274 25.93 33.38 11.98
N GLU A 275 24.61 33.34 11.81
CA GLU A 275 23.64 33.16 12.90
C GLU A 275 23.44 31.70 13.32
N LEU A 276 24.05 30.74 12.60
CA LEU A 276 24.01 29.35 12.98
C LEU A 276 24.73 29.11 14.33
N PRO A 277 24.19 28.25 15.20
CA PRO A 277 24.90 27.83 16.40
C PRO A 277 26.29 27.25 16.07
N ALA A 278 27.28 27.49 16.89
CA ALA A 278 28.68 27.11 16.61
C ALA A 278 28.85 25.60 16.33
N ASN A 279 28.02 24.79 16.96
CA ASN A 279 28.04 23.34 16.81
C ASN A 279 26.95 22.80 15.86
N VAL A 280 26.39 23.65 14.97
CA VAL A 280 25.40 23.24 13.97
C VAL A 280 25.90 23.57 12.57
N ARG A 281 25.75 22.64 11.66
CA ARG A 281 25.93 22.82 10.22
C ARG A 281 24.64 22.44 9.52
N VAL A 282 24.32 23.15 8.44
CA VAL A 282 23.10 22.93 7.67
C VAL A 282 23.46 22.44 6.27
N ILE A 283 22.69 21.46 5.78
CA ILE A 283 22.71 20.99 4.39
C ILE A 283 21.29 21.19 3.83
N THR A 284 21.19 21.88 2.71
CA THR A 284 19.89 22.21 2.09
C THR A 284 19.47 21.15 1.08
N LEU A 285 18.24 20.64 1.24
CA LEU A 285 17.60 19.73 0.29
C LEU A 285 17.30 20.42 -1.06
N PRO A 286 17.31 19.66 -2.16
CA PRO A 286 16.83 20.19 -3.45
C PRO A 286 15.39 20.70 -3.33
N PRO A 287 15.04 21.79 -4.01
CA PRO A 287 13.70 22.33 -3.99
C PRO A 287 12.63 21.32 -4.43
N TYR A 288 11.47 21.35 -3.79
CA TYR A 288 10.30 20.53 -4.15
C TYR A 288 10.53 19.02 -4.07
N SER A 289 11.32 18.56 -3.10
CA SER A 289 11.71 17.16 -2.92
C SER A 289 11.32 16.59 -1.54
N PRO A 290 10.04 16.65 -1.13
CA PRO A 290 9.60 16.19 0.20
C PRO A 290 9.84 14.68 0.41
N GLU A 291 9.92 13.89 -0.67
CA GLU A 291 10.22 12.47 -0.57
C GLU A 291 11.63 12.16 -0.02
N LEU A 292 12.50 13.15 0.01
CA LEU A 292 13.83 13.02 0.64
C LEU A 292 13.78 13.23 2.15
N ASN A 293 12.70 13.82 2.68
CA ASN A 293 12.56 14.15 4.08
C ASN A 293 11.69 13.13 4.84
N PRO A 294 12.25 12.26 5.69
CA PRO A 294 11.47 11.28 6.44
C PRO A 294 10.57 11.90 7.52
N VAL A 295 10.77 13.14 7.94
CA VAL A 295 9.93 13.85 8.93
C VAL A 295 8.50 14.00 8.41
N GLU A 296 8.29 14.10 7.11
CA GLU A 296 6.96 14.11 6.49
C GLU A 296 6.09 12.89 6.88
N ARG A 297 6.71 11.73 7.13
CA ARG A 297 6.01 10.52 7.61
C ARG A 297 5.49 10.71 9.04
N LEU A 298 6.21 11.43 9.88
CA LEU A 298 5.75 11.77 11.22
C LEU A 298 4.52 12.66 11.17
N TRP A 299 4.53 13.65 10.27
CA TRP A 299 3.38 14.52 10.04
C TRP A 299 2.13 13.75 9.59
N ASP A 300 2.31 12.75 8.75
CA ASP A 300 1.20 11.88 8.33
C ASP A 300 0.65 11.05 9.50
N VAL A 301 1.50 10.51 10.37
CA VAL A 301 1.07 9.80 11.58
C VAL A 301 0.28 10.74 12.52
N ILE A 302 0.78 11.96 12.74
CA ILE A 302 0.07 12.95 13.57
C ILE A 302 -1.28 13.27 12.95
N LYS A 303 -1.34 13.61 11.65
CA LYS A 303 -2.58 13.90 10.94
C LYS A 303 -3.59 12.76 11.03
N ASP A 304 -3.16 11.50 10.97
CA ASP A 304 -4.02 10.33 11.12
C ASP A 304 -4.58 10.18 12.55
N ARG A 305 -3.84 10.60 13.57
CA ARG A 305 -4.27 10.51 14.97
C ARG A 305 -5.23 11.64 15.39
N ILE A 306 -5.10 12.82 14.77
CA ILE A 306 -5.92 14.01 15.10
C ILE A 306 -7.11 14.23 14.15
N CYS A 307 -7.24 13.45 13.08
CA CYS A 307 -8.27 13.62 12.06
C CYS A 307 -9.68 13.23 12.54
N ASN A 308 -10.70 13.62 11.74
CA ASN A 308 -12.12 13.28 11.93
C ASN A 308 -12.68 13.71 13.29
N ARG A 309 -12.16 14.78 13.87
CA ARG A 309 -12.55 15.33 15.18
C ARG A 309 -12.69 16.85 15.10
N VAL A 310 -13.53 17.41 15.98
CA VAL A 310 -13.56 18.82 16.31
C VAL A 310 -12.73 19.03 17.58
N TRP A 311 -11.87 20.01 17.58
CA TRP A 311 -11.04 20.38 18.72
C TRP A 311 -11.59 21.65 19.35
N GLU A 312 -11.64 21.70 20.65
CA GLU A 312 -12.19 22.82 21.40
C GLU A 312 -11.42 24.13 21.15
N ASN A 313 -10.09 24.03 21.17
CA ASN A 313 -9.16 25.13 20.95
C ASN A 313 -7.81 24.62 20.44
N LEU A 314 -6.90 25.53 20.15
CA LEU A 314 -5.57 25.19 19.63
C LEU A 314 -4.72 24.45 20.70
N GLU A 315 -4.90 24.81 21.97
CA GLU A 315 -4.20 24.19 23.10
C GLU A 315 -4.57 22.72 23.24
N ALA A 316 -5.86 22.38 23.12
CA ALA A 316 -6.33 20.98 23.17
C ALA A 316 -5.78 20.16 21.98
N LEU A 317 -5.71 20.77 20.78
CA LEU A 317 -5.09 20.13 19.63
C LEU A 317 -3.58 19.95 19.81
N THR A 318 -2.88 20.95 20.32
CA THR A 318 -1.43 20.89 20.63
C THR A 318 -1.14 19.79 21.67
N ALA A 319 -1.97 19.71 22.71
CA ALA A 319 -1.85 18.64 23.71
C ALA A 319 -2.01 17.24 23.10
N ALA A 320 -2.96 17.07 22.16
CA ALA A 320 -3.13 15.80 21.46
C ALA A 320 -1.93 15.48 20.52
N ILE A 321 -1.35 16.48 19.88
CA ILE A 321 -0.12 16.32 19.10
C ILE A 321 1.03 15.89 20.01
N ASN A 322 1.18 16.51 21.18
CA ASN A 322 2.21 16.16 22.16
C ASN A 322 2.11 14.71 22.66
N VAL A 323 0.90 14.18 22.81
CA VAL A 323 0.71 12.75 23.14
C VAL A 323 1.31 11.84 22.06
N VAL A 324 1.15 12.21 20.78
CA VAL A 324 1.74 11.45 19.67
C VAL A 324 3.26 11.62 19.64
N LEU A 325 3.78 12.83 19.81
CA LEU A 325 5.22 13.13 19.82
C LEU A 325 5.95 12.43 20.98
N ALA A 326 5.30 12.30 22.12
CA ALA A 326 5.87 11.59 23.29
C ALA A 326 6.17 10.10 22.99
N GLU A 327 5.44 9.46 22.09
CA GLU A 327 5.72 8.10 21.65
C GLU A 327 7.09 7.99 20.97
N TYR A 328 7.54 9.06 20.30
CA TYR A 328 8.83 9.12 19.60
C TYR A 328 9.99 9.51 20.51
N TRP A 329 9.76 10.40 21.48
CA TRP A 329 10.76 10.73 22.51
C TRP A 329 11.19 9.52 23.32
N THR A 330 10.25 8.60 23.59
CA THR A 330 10.48 7.46 24.47
C THR A 330 10.85 6.18 23.73
N SER A 331 10.74 6.14 22.41
CA SER A 331 10.93 4.92 21.64
C SER A 331 11.89 5.08 20.44
N PRO A 332 13.17 4.79 20.62
CA PRO A 332 14.15 4.75 19.52
C PRO A 332 13.73 3.88 18.33
N ARG A 333 12.98 2.82 18.61
CA ARG A 333 12.48 1.92 17.57
C ARG A 333 11.47 2.61 16.65
N GLN A 334 10.61 3.47 17.19
CA GLN A 334 9.63 4.20 16.39
C GLN A 334 10.31 5.24 15.51
N VAL A 335 11.31 5.96 16.03
CA VAL A 335 12.12 6.91 15.23
C VAL A 335 12.79 6.19 14.05
N ARG A 336 13.46 5.07 14.31
CA ARG A 336 14.07 4.25 13.24
C ARG A 336 13.05 3.76 12.22
N SER A 337 11.83 3.40 12.65
CA SER A 337 10.76 2.99 11.75
C SER A 337 10.27 4.13 10.85
N LEU A 338 10.27 5.37 11.31
CA LEU A 338 9.95 6.54 10.49
C LEU A 338 11.04 6.82 9.44
N ILE A 339 12.30 6.82 9.86
CA ILE A 339 13.44 7.02 8.96
C ILE A 339 13.46 5.89 7.93
N GLY A 340 13.18 4.65 8.36
CA GLY A 340 13.11 3.46 7.52
C GLY A 340 14.48 2.96 7.10
N GLU A 341 14.52 1.77 6.52
CA GLU A 341 15.66 1.26 5.76
C GLU A 341 15.64 1.96 4.39
N GLY A 342 16.64 2.78 4.08
CA GLY A 342 16.65 3.47 2.81
C GLY A 342 17.88 4.36 2.62
N TRP A 343 17.92 4.99 1.45
CA TRP A 343 19.07 5.73 0.92
C TRP A 343 19.75 6.66 1.94
N LEU A 344 18.99 7.33 2.80
CA LEU A 344 19.53 8.30 3.75
C LEU A 344 20.34 7.60 4.89
N LEU A 345 19.81 6.50 5.42
CA LEU A 345 20.52 5.70 6.42
C LEU A 345 21.72 5.00 5.82
N ASP A 346 21.59 4.47 4.60
CA ASP A 346 22.70 3.83 3.87
C ASP A 346 23.82 4.83 3.60
N THR A 347 23.48 6.06 3.18
CA THR A 347 24.44 7.14 2.96
C THR A 347 25.15 7.56 4.25
N ALA A 348 24.42 7.70 5.34
CA ALA A 348 24.98 8.07 6.64
C ALA A 348 25.92 7.00 7.18
N ASN A 349 25.56 5.71 7.05
CA ASN A 349 26.41 4.59 7.44
C ASN A 349 27.66 4.48 6.58
N ALA A 350 27.55 4.68 5.26
CA ALA A 350 28.68 4.65 4.33
C ALA A 350 29.67 5.77 4.65
N SER A 351 29.19 6.98 4.94
CA SER A 351 30.04 8.11 5.35
C SER A 351 30.79 7.81 6.66
N SER A 352 30.12 7.26 7.66
CA SER A 352 30.73 6.89 8.94
C SER A 352 31.77 5.77 8.80
N ALA A 353 31.53 4.77 7.94
CA ALA A 353 32.47 3.69 7.67
C ALA A 353 33.77 4.20 7.01
N ASN A 354 33.66 5.19 6.11
CA ASN A 354 34.81 5.81 5.45
C ASN A 354 35.69 6.60 6.43
N VAL A 355 35.09 7.24 7.45
CA VAL A 355 35.88 7.91 8.53
C VAL A 355 36.69 6.93 9.37
N LEU A 356 36.16 5.72 9.63
CA LEU A 356 36.86 4.69 10.40
C LEU A 356 37.98 3.99 9.59
N ALA A 357 37.97 4.11 8.27
CA ALA A 357 38.92 3.51 7.35
C ALA A 357 40.08 4.46 6.93
N ALA A 358 39.94 5.76 7.18
CA ALA A 358 40.93 6.79 6.89
C ALA A 358 41.77 7.12 8.12
#